data_0a9bcd2840cf6a72ba21e216e9f3ced4
#
_entry.id   0a9bcd2840cf6a72ba21e216e9f3ced4
#
_cell.length_a   1.000
_cell.length_b   1.000
_cell.length_c   1.000
_cell.angle_alpha   90.00
_cell.angle_beta   90.00
_cell.angle_gamma   90.00
#
_symmetry.space_group_name_H-M   'P 1'
#
loop_
_entity.id
_entity.type
_entity.pdbx_description
1 polymer ?
#
loop_
_entity_poly.entity_id
_entity_poly.type
_entity_poly.pdbx_seq_one_letter_code
_entity_poly.pdbx_strand_id
1 'polypeptide(L)'
;MRKLENFPNLVTMFFTRAATEGDKPFLWHKAGGEWISLSWANAASKVASLAAALTAIGLERGDRVMLVSENRPEWCISDLAIMAAGCVTVPTYVTNTERDHAHIIENSGAKAIIVSNAKLAKTLLPAAIRSYDAKIIIGMDDLRPTQGLDVHNWHRLIDQHPTAVASAAAKATFTREDLACIIYTSGTGGAPRGVMQHHGAILHNCAGCTAVIAEEFGWGEEVFLSFLPLSHAYEHTGGQHFAIGLGGQIYYAEGLDKLAANIEETRPTIMFVVPRLFEVLRTRISKAIEKQGGLSQKLLNQALEIGAREYAGTLRLRDRPMQLVVNTVFKPKIAKKFGGRIKAMVSGGAPLTPEVGIFFQSLGLTFLQGYGQTEAAPVISCNRPSAGLKMDTVGPALVDTEVKIAEDGEILVRGELVMHGYWRNEAETARVLKDGWLHTGDIGLIDERGRIKITDRKKDIIVNDKGDNVAPQKVEGMLTLQNEIAQAMIYGDRKPYMVAVLVPDPEWTQEWCAKTGNTCDFKKLANDPEYRAALNAAVERVNADLSVIERVRRFILADEAFTIENEQLTPSLKIRRHVLKAAYSPRLDALYKG
;
A
#
# COMPACT_ATOMS: atom_id res chain seq x y z
N MET A 1 4.68 -14.65 26.00
CA MET A 1 4.13 -14.12 24.74
C MET A 1 4.86 -14.80 23.58
N ARG A 2 4.16 -15.33 22.58
CA ARG A 2 4.78 -15.98 21.41
C ARG A 2 5.49 -14.92 20.57
N LYS A 3 6.76 -15.14 20.24
CA LYS A 3 7.56 -14.22 19.40
C LYS A 3 7.90 -14.94 18.10
N LEU A 4 8.14 -14.18 17.04
CA LEU A 4 8.74 -14.75 15.83
C LEU A 4 10.14 -15.24 16.17
N GLU A 5 10.49 -16.43 15.69
CA GLU A 5 11.81 -17.00 15.88
C GLU A 5 12.86 -16.14 15.14
N ASN A 6 14.09 -16.15 15.63
CA ASN A 6 15.19 -15.42 14.99
C ASN A 6 15.74 -16.21 13.80
N PHE A 7 15.11 -16.04 12.63
CA PHE A 7 15.52 -16.70 11.40
C PHE A 7 16.76 -16.01 10.79
N PRO A 8 17.68 -16.77 10.19
CA PRO A 8 18.83 -16.21 9.48
C PRO A 8 18.46 -15.54 8.16
N ASN A 9 17.37 -15.97 7.51
CA ASN A 9 16.89 -15.43 6.25
C ASN A 9 15.42 -15.82 6.00
N LEU A 10 14.77 -15.19 5.02
CA LEU A 10 13.37 -15.42 4.66
C LEU A 10 13.12 -16.84 4.12
N VAL A 11 14.08 -17.41 3.41
CA VAL A 11 13.97 -18.77 2.85
C VAL A 11 13.92 -19.80 3.96
N THR A 12 14.79 -19.68 4.96
CA THR A 12 14.77 -20.54 6.15
C THR A 12 13.46 -20.39 6.93
N MET A 13 12.95 -19.17 7.08
CA MET A 13 11.64 -18.93 7.70
C MET A 13 10.54 -19.69 6.95
N PHE A 14 10.48 -19.56 5.63
CA PHE A 14 9.48 -20.23 4.80
C PHE A 14 9.56 -21.76 4.92
N PHE A 15 10.73 -22.37 4.72
CA PHE A 15 10.86 -23.83 4.78
C PHE A 15 10.58 -24.38 6.18
N THR A 16 10.93 -23.65 7.24
CA THR A 16 10.59 -24.01 8.62
C THR A 16 9.07 -24.00 8.84
N ARG A 17 8.36 -22.98 8.36
CA ARG A 17 6.90 -22.95 8.42
C ARG A 17 6.28 -24.07 7.60
N ALA A 18 6.75 -24.30 6.38
CA ALA A 18 6.25 -25.37 5.53
C ALA A 18 6.42 -26.76 6.19
N ALA A 19 7.54 -27.01 6.86
CA ALA A 19 7.74 -28.25 7.61
C ALA A 19 6.79 -28.37 8.81
N THR A 20 6.43 -27.26 9.46
CA THR A 20 5.52 -27.23 10.63
C THR A 20 4.07 -27.37 10.22
N GLU A 21 3.63 -26.66 9.16
CA GLU A 21 2.24 -26.59 8.73
C GLU A 21 1.84 -27.74 7.79
N GLY A 22 2.79 -28.33 7.06
CA GLY A 22 2.59 -29.53 6.24
C GLY A 22 1.50 -29.38 5.17
N ASP A 23 0.50 -30.24 5.22
CA ASP A 23 -0.60 -30.27 4.23
C ASP A 23 -1.70 -29.25 4.50
N LYS A 24 -1.57 -28.40 5.51
CA LYS A 24 -2.54 -27.32 5.72
C LYS A 24 -2.57 -26.35 4.55
N PRO A 25 -3.73 -25.73 4.25
CA PRO A 25 -3.85 -24.75 3.20
C PRO A 25 -2.95 -23.53 3.45
N PHE A 26 -2.32 -23.01 2.40
CA PHE A 26 -1.44 -21.85 2.46
C PHE A 26 -1.86 -20.75 1.49
N LEU A 27 -1.76 -21.00 0.18
CA LEU A 27 -2.06 -20.01 -0.86
C LEU A 27 -3.38 -20.33 -1.52
N TRP A 28 -4.26 -19.34 -1.60
CA TRP A 28 -5.59 -19.49 -2.17
C TRP A 28 -5.79 -18.56 -3.35
N HIS A 29 -6.39 -19.07 -4.40
CA HIS A 29 -6.86 -18.28 -5.54
C HIS A 29 -8.25 -18.74 -5.96
N LYS A 30 -8.98 -17.88 -6.65
CA LYS A 30 -10.32 -18.22 -7.11
C LYS A 30 -10.29 -18.67 -8.57
N ALA A 31 -10.83 -19.85 -8.85
CA ALA A 31 -10.96 -20.39 -10.20
C ALA A 31 -12.33 -21.03 -10.37
N GLY A 32 -13.02 -20.74 -11.48
CA GLY A 32 -14.37 -21.24 -11.73
C GLY A 32 -15.41 -20.82 -10.67
N GLY A 33 -15.17 -19.74 -9.94
CA GLY A 33 -16.04 -19.27 -8.85
C GLY A 33 -15.77 -19.88 -7.48
N GLU A 34 -14.83 -20.83 -7.38
CA GLU A 34 -14.48 -21.52 -6.14
C GLU A 34 -13.06 -21.17 -5.68
N TRP A 35 -12.85 -21.14 -4.36
CA TRP A 35 -11.53 -20.94 -3.77
C TRP A 35 -10.75 -22.25 -3.75
N ILE A 36 -9.60 -22.27 -4.45
CA ILE A 36 -8.71 -23.42 -4.55
C ILE A 36 -7.44 -23.12 -3.75
N SER A 37 -7.03 -24.07 -2.90
CA SER A 37 -5.84 -23.92 -2.07
C SER A 37 -4.66 -24.74 -2.58
N LEU A 38 -3.47 -24.18 -2.36
CA LEU A 38 -2.21 -24.89 -2.39
C LEU A 38 -1.72 -25.05 -0.95
N SER A 39 -1.33 -26.27 -0.55
CA SER A 39 -0.81 -26.52 0.80
C SER A 39 0.61 -25.99 0.98
N TRP A 40 1.05 -25.83 2.23
CA TRP A 40 2.42 -25.47 2.57
C TRP A 40 3.43 -26.44 1.99
N ALA A 41 3.19 -27.74 2.12
CA ALA A 41 4.07 -28.79 1.59
C ALA A 41 4.20 -28.71 0.06
N ASN A 42 3.08 -28.50 -0.65
CA ASN A 42 3.09 -28.37 -2.10
C ASN A 42 3.78 -27.08 -2.56
N ALA A 43 3.57 -25.97 -1.85
CA ALA A 43 4.27 -24.72 -2.11
C ALA A 43 5.79 -24.87 -1.93
N ALA A 44 6.22 -25.53 -0.83
CA ALA A 44 7.63 -25.79 -0.57
C ALA A 44 8.29 -26.67 -1.65
N SER A 45 7.58 -27.69 -2.12
CA SER A 45 8.06 -28.54 -3.23
C SER A 45 8.24 -27.74 -4.51
N LYS A 46 7.27 -26.87 -4.86
CA LYS A 46 7.37 -26.00 -6.05
C LYS A 46 8.50 -24.98 -5.92
N VAL A 47 8.69 -24.35 -4.75
CA VAL A 47 9.80 -23.44 -4.48
C VAL A 47 11.14 -24.14 -4.65
N ALA A 48 11.31 -25.34 -4.07
CA ALA A 48 12.54 -26.12 -4.18
C ALA A 48 12.86 -26.49 -5.63
N SER A 49 11.86 -26.96 -6.37
CA SER A 49 12.02 -27.37 -7.77
C SER A 49 12.30 -26.17 -8.69
N LEU A 50 11.59 -25.04 -8.50
CA LEU A 50 11.83 -23.83 -9.29
C LEU A 50 13.21 -23.23 -9.00
N ALA A 51 13.65 -23.21 -7.73
CA ALA A 51 14.99 -22.74 -7.38
C ALA A 51 16.10 -23.57 -8.06
N ALA A 52 15.95 -24.90 -8.10
CA ALA A 52 16.86 -25.78 -8.83
C ALA A 52 16.82 -25.53 -10.34
N ALA A 53 15.63 -25.30 -10.90
CA ALA A 53 15.45 -24.96 -12.33
C ALA A 53 16.14 -23.65 -12.69
N LEU A 54 15.99 -22.60 -11.86
CA LEU A 54 16.64 -21.30 -12.09
C LEU A 54 18.17 -21.45 -12.15
N THR A 55 18.75 -22.25 -11.25
CA THR A 55 20.19 -22.56 -11.29
C THR A 55 20.56 -23.38 -12.54
N ALA A 56 19.72 -24.35 -12.95
CA ALA A 56 19.97 -25.19 -14.10
C ALA A 56 19.95 -24.44 -15.44
N ILE A 57 19.17 -23.37 -15.54
CA ILE A 57 19.12 -22.50 -16.72
C ILE A 57 20.20 -21.40 -16.70
N GLY A 58 21.15 -21.45 -15.76
CA GLY A 58 22.35 -20.61 -15.74
C GLY A 58 22.30 -19.39 -14.86
N LEU A 59 21.34 -19.29 -13.92
CA LEU A 59 21.35 -18.22 -12.93
C LEU A 59 22.26 -18.56 -11.76
N GLU A 60 23.01 -17.57 -11.31
CA GLU A 60 24.00 -17.67 -10.24
C GLU A 60 23.59 -16.82 -9.03
N ARG A 61 24.22 -17.13 -7.87
CA ARG A 61 24.01 -16.32 -6.66
C ARG A 61 24.31 -14.85 -6.91
N GLY A 62 23.38 -13.99 -6.49
CA GLY A 62 23.44 -12.54 -6.66
C GLY A 62 22.87 -12.05 -8.00
N ASP A 63 22.47 -12.92 -8.91
CA ASP A 63 21.79 -12.51 -10.12
C ASP A 63 20.40 -11.94 -9.81
N ARG A 64 20.00 -10.92 -10.55
CA ARG A 64 18.68 -10.28 -10.39
C ARG A 64 17.70 -10.93 -11.34
N VAL A 65 16.54 -11.28 -10.78
CA VAL A 65 15.42 -11.83 -11.53
C VAL A 65 14.23 -10.89 -11.38
N MET A 66 13.80 -10.32 -12.49
CA MET A 66 12.64 -9.43 -12.52
C MET A 66 11.36 -10.25 -12.46
N LEU A 67 10.41 -9.84 -11.60
CA LEU A 67 9.13 -10.51 -11.40
C LEU A 67 7.98 -9.56 -11.73
N VAL A 68 7.20 -9.90 -12.76
CA VAL A 68 6.10 -9.09 -13.32
C VAL A 68 4.83 -9.91 -13.37
N SER A 69 4.00 -9.79 -12.36
CA SER A 69 2.76 -10.56 -12.26
C SER A 69 1.76 -9.89 -11.32
N GLU A 70 0.51 -10.15 -11.54
CA GLU A 70 -0.58 -9.91 -10.61
C GLU A 70 -0.39 -10.78 -9.34
N ASN A 71 -1.12 -10.46 -8.27
CA ASN A 71 -1.13 -11.27 -7.07
C ASN A 71 -1.72 -12.65 -7.34
N ARG A 72 -0.93 -13.70 -7.19
CA ARG A 72 -1.31 -15.10 -7.43
C ARG A 72 -0.32 -16.05 -6.74
N PRO A 73 -0.68 -17.33 -6.51
CA PRO A 73 0.23 -18.28 -5.85
C PRO A 73 1.61 -18.38 -6.50
N GLU A 74 1.68 -18.34 -7.84
CA GLU A 74 2.92 -18.43 -8.60
C GLU A 74 3.84 -17.24 -8.35
N TRP A 75 3.29 -16.05 -8.00
CA TRP A 75 4.08 -14.89 -7.62
C TRP A 75 4.88 -15.18 -6.33
N CYS A 76 4.19 -15.64 -5.29
CA CYS A 76 4.81 -15.98 -4.00
C CYS A 76 5.85 -17.10 -4.15
N ILE A 77 5.52 -18.15 -4.92
CA ILE A 77 6.42 -19.26 -5.18
C ILE A 77 7.66 -18.78 -5.94
N SER A 78 7.49 -17.92 -6.95
CA SER A 78 8.60 -17.37 -7.74
C SER A 78 9.54 -16.51 -6.90
N ASP A 79 8.99 -15.61 -6.08
CA ASP A 79 9.78 -14.76 -5.18
C ASP A 79 10.64 -15.58 -4.21
N LEU A 80 10.02 -16.56 -3.55
CA LEU A 80 10.72 -17.48 -2.64
C LEU A 80 11.75 -18.35 -3.37
N ALA A 81 11.44 -18.81 -4.59
CA ALA A 81 12.34 -19.63 -5.38
C ALA A 81 13.56 -18.85 -5.89
N ILE A 82 13.36 -17.59 -6.30
CA ILE A 82 14.45 -16.67 -6.67
C ILE A 82 15.42 -16.53 -5.48
N MET A 83 14.90 -16.21 -4.30
CA MET A 83 15.72 -16.10 -3.09
C MET A 83 16.37 -17.44 -2.72
N ALA A 84 15.65 -18.59 -2.85
CA ALA A 84 16.20 -19.92 -2.57
C ALA A 84 17.31 -20.35 -3.54
N ALA A 85 17.29 -19.85 -4.77
CA ALA A 85 18.39 -20.01 -5.74
C ALA A 85 19.60 -19.10 -5.43
N GLY A 86 19.49 -18.23 -4.43
CA GLY A 86 20.50 -17.22 -4.09
C GLY A 86 20.46 -15.98 -4.99
N CYS A 87 19.43 -15.86 -5.78
CA CYS A 87 19.19 -14.69 -6.64
C CYS A 87 18.46 -13.59 -5.87
N VAL A 88 18.39 -12.40 -6.46
CA VAL A 88 17.74 -11.23 -5.89
C VAL A 88 16.47 -10.93 -6.68
N THR A 89 15.33 -10.90 -6.01
CA THR A 89 14.06 -10.56 -6.65
C THR A 89 14.01 -9.07 -7.00
N VAL A 90 13.55 -8.76 -8.21
CA VAL A 90 13.24 -7.39 -8.65
C VAL A 90 11.75 -7.31 -8.99
N PRO A 91 10.88 -7.17 -7.97
CA PRO A 91 9.44 -7.13 -8.20
C PRO A 91 9.06 -5.80 -8.85
N THR A 92 8.20 -5.85 -9.87
CA THR A 92 7.79 -4.67 -10.62
C THR A 92 6.29 -4.61 -10.84
N TYR A 93 5.78 -3.40 -11.03
CA TYR A 93 4.35 -3.20 -11.22
C TYR A 93 3.87 -3.70 -12.59
N VAL A 94 2.70 -4.32 -12.59
CA VAL A 94 2.00 -4.75 -13.82
C VAL A 94 1.52 -3.57 -14.69
N THR A 95 1.51 -2.37 -14.12
CA THR A 95 1.12 -1.12 -14.79
C THR A 95 2.31 -0.36 -15.39
N ASN A 96 3.52 -0.89 -15.26
CA ASN A 96 4.71 -0.27 -15.84
C ASN A 96 4.61 -0.19 -17.36
N THR A 97 5.08 0.94 -17.89
CA THR A 97 5.22 1.13 -19.34
C THR A 97 6.46 0.40 -19.87
N GLU A 98 6.58 0.28 -21.20
CA GLU A 98 7.80 -0.25 -21.84
C GLU A 98 9.06 0.51 -21.38
N ARG A 99 8.95 1.84 -21.24
CA ARG A 99 10.05 2.69 -20.78
C ARG A 99 10.45 2.37 -19.34
N ASP A 100 9.48 2.15 -18.45
CA ASP A 100 9.75 1.78 -17.07
C ASP A 100 10.44 0.42 -17.00
N HIS A 101 9.94 -0.56 -17.76
CA HIS A 101 10.56 -1.88 -17.86
C HIS A 101 11.99 -1.80 -18.38
N ALA A 102 12.24 -1.03 -19.45
CA ALA A 102 13.58 -0.84 -20.00
C ALA A 102 14.54 -0.25 -18.96
N HIS A 103 14.10 0.80 -18.24
CA HIS A 103 14.89 1.41 -17.17
C HIS A 103 15.21 0.41 -16.05
N ILE A 104 14.22 -0.35 -15.58
CA ILE A 104 14.41 -1.30 -14.48
C ILE A 104 15.32 -2.45 -14.90
N ILE A 105 15.15 -3.01 -16.10
CA ILE A 105 15.99 -4.08 -16.65
C ILE A 105 17.45 -3.59 -16.71
N GLU A 106 17.70 -2.45 -17.32
CA GLU A 106 19.03 -1.89 -17.49
C GLU A 106 19.69 -1.54 -16.15
N ASN A 107 18.96 -0.82 -15.29
CA ASN A 107 19.48 -0.39 -14.00
C ASN A 107 19.75 -1.57 -13.06
N SER A 108 18.82 -2.53 -12.94
CA SER A 108 19.01 -3.72 -12.11
C SER A 108 20.06 -4.67 -12.68
N GLY A 109 20.24 -4.71 -14.00
CA GLY A 109 21.02 -5.72 -14.69
C GLY A 109 20.38 -7.11 -14.51
N ALA A 110 19.05 -7.19 -14.60
CA ALA A 110 18.32 -8.46 -14.48
C ALA A 110 18.73 -9.41 -15.61
N LYS A 111 19.07 -10.66 -15.27
CA LYS A 111 19.42 -11.70 -16.25
C LYS A 111 18.20 -12.49 -16.73
N ALA A 112 17.21 -12.65 -15.86
CA ALA A 112 15.97 -13.35 -16.18
C ALA A 112 14.74 -12.51 -15.78
N ILE A 113 13.62 -12.80 -16.44
CA ILE A 113 12.34 -12.17 -16.19
C ILE A 113 11.27 -13.26 -16.07
N ILE A 114 10.57 -13.28 -14.94
CA ILE A 114 9.36 -14.10 -14.76
C ILE A 114 8.16 -13.21 -14.99
N VAL A 115 7.28 -13.59 -15.91
CA VAL A 115 6.07 -12.82 -16.27
C VAL A 115 4.83 -13.69 -16.29
N SER A 116 3.70 -13.16 -15.76
CA SER A 116 2.51 -13.99 -15.58
C SER A 116 1.86 -14.43 -16.88
N ASN A 117 1.65 -13.53 -17.84
CA ASN A 117 0.83 -13.80 -19.01
C ASN A 117 1.25 -13.01 -20.26
N ALA A 118 0.67 -13.38 -21.40
CA ALA A 118 0.98 -12.76 -22.68
C ALA A 118 0.61 -11.27 -22.77
N LYS A 119 -0.39 -10.81 -21.99
CA LYS A 119 -0.77 -9.39 -21.95
C LYS A 119 0.34 -8.53 -21.35
N LEU A 120 0.89 -8.94 -20.21
CA LEU A 120 2.03 -8.24 -19.58
C LEU A 120 3.30 -8.40 -20.41
N ALA A 121 3.54 -9.59 -20.96
CA ALA A 121 4.67 -9.85 -21.84
C ALA A 121 4.70 -8.90 -23.04
N LYS A 122 3.56 -8.51 -23.60
CA LYS A 122 3.48 -7.60 -24.74
C LYS A 122 4.17 -6.26 -24.49
N THR A 123 4.03 -5.69 -23.30
CA THR A 123 4.67 -4.41 -22.93
C THR A 123 6.14 -4.61 -22.53
N LEU A 124 6.46 -5.78 -21.96
CA LEU A 124 7.77 -6.09 -21.39
C LEU A 124 8.79 -6.57 -22.43
N LEU A 125 8.38 -7.48 -23.35
CA LEU A 125 9.31 -8.13 -24.28
C LEU A 125 10.10 -7.18 -25.18
N PRO A 126 9.54 -6.05 -25.70
CA PRO A 126 10.33 -5.09 -26.47
C PRO A 126 11.52 -4.53 -25.69
N ALA A 127 11.35 -4.29 -24.38
CA ALA A 127 12.44 -3.84 -23.50
C ALA A 127 13.49 -4.96 -23.30
N ALA A 128 13.04 -6.20 -23.06
CA ALA A 128 13.92 -7.37 -22.89
C ALA A 128 14.74 -7.69 -24.14
N ILE A 129 14.15 -7.60 -25.34
CA ILE A 129 14.85 -7.81 -26.63
C ILE A 129 16.02 -6.85 -26.76
N ARG A 130 15.84 -5.58 -26.39
CA ARG A 130 16.88 -4.54 -26.47
C ARG A 130 17.95 -4.66 -25.38
N SER A 131 17.63 -5.33 -24.27
CA SER A 131 18.59 -5.54 -23.18
C SER A 131 19.72 -6.47 -23.62
N TYR A 132 20.92 -6.21 -23.12
CA TYR A 132 22.05 -7.13 -23.27
C TYR A 132 21.94 -8.34 -22.32
N ASP A 133 21.53 -8.12 -21.09
CA ASP A 133 21.56 -9.09 -20.00
C ASP A 133 20.29 -9.95 -19.90
N ALA A 134 19.10 -9.33 -20.03
CA ALA A 134 17.81 -9.98 -19.80
C ALA A 134 17.37 -10.87 -20.99
N LYS A 135 17.99 -12.04 -21.12
CA LYS A 135 17.71 -12.96 -22.25
C LYS A 135 16.82 -14.14 -21.87
N ILE A 136 16.67 -14.45 -20.59
CA ILE A 136 15.86 -15.57 -20.11
C ILE A 136 14.47 -15.04 -19.72
N ILE A 137 13.43 -15.59 -20.36
CA ILE A 137 12.03 -15.24 -20.08
C ILE A 137 11.30 -16.49 -19.59
N ILE A 138 10.63 -16.39 -18.45
CA ILE A 138 9.87 -17.50 -17.87
C ILE A 138 8.40 -17.06 -17.78
N GLY A 139 7.53 -17.66 -18.60
CA GLY A 139 6.09 -17.42 -18.57
C GLY A 139 5.39 -18.31 -17.55
N MET A 140 4.58 -17.72 -16.66
CA MET A 140 3.68 -18.50 -15.81
C MET A 140 2.58 -19.15 -16.67
N ASP A 141 2.01 -18.38 -17.57
CA ASP A 141 1.19 -18.89 -18.67
C ASP A 141 2.07 -19.19 -19.90
N ASP A 142 1.55 -19.93 -20.88
CA ASP A 142 2.28 -20.22 -22.11
C ASP A 142 2.54 -18.95 -22.91
N LEU A 143 3.83 -18.70 -23.19
CA LEU A 143 4.28 -17.62 -24.05
C LEU A 143 4.73 -18.14 -25.40
N ARG A 144 4.61 -17.32 -26.43
CA ARG A 144 5.14 -17.65 -27.76
C ARG A 144 6.67 -17.52 -27.78
N PRO A 145 7.38 -18.44 -28.46
CA PRO A 145 8.80 -18.27 -28.72
C PRO A 145 9.08 -16.90 -29.34
N THR A 146 10.09 -16.22 -28.84
CA THR A 146 10.46 -14.88 -29.32
C THR A 146 11.94 -14.88 -29.71
N GLN A 147 12.22 -14.44 -30.93
CA GLN A 147 13.59 -14.42 -31.47
C GLN A 147 14.52 -13.58 -30.57
N GLY A 148 15.68 -14.13 -30.25
CA GLY A 148 16.70 -13.49 -29.42
C GLY A 148 16.44 -13.59 -27.90
N LEU A 149 15.41 -14.32 -27.47
CA LEU A 149 15.09 -14.62 -26.09
C LEU A 149 14.98 -16.13 -25.87
N ASP A 150 15.47 -16.61 -24.73
CA ASP A 150 15.30 -17.98 -24.26
C ASP A 150 14.02 -18.06 -23.43
N VAL A 151 12.94 -18.61 -24.02
CA VAL A 151 11.59 -18.59 -23.43
C VAL A 151 11.26 -19.95 -22.83
N HIS A 152 11.02 -19.95 -21.54
CA HIS A 152 10.65 -21.14 -20.75
C HIS A 152 9.21 -21.02 -20.24
N ASN A 153 8.57 -22.18 -19.99
CA ASN A 153 7.32 -22.28 -19.26
C ASN A 153 7.59 -22.61 -17.80
N TRP A 154 7.00 -21.85 -16.88
CA TRP A 154 7.19 -21.94 -15.43
C TRP A 154 6.83 -23.33 -14.87
N HIS A 155 5.70 -23.92 -15.28
CA HIS A 155 5.26 -25.23 -14.81
C HIS A 155 6.19 -26.33 -15.31
N ARG A 156 6.60 -26.29 -16.58
CA ARG A 156 7.54 -27.27 -17.15
C ARG A 156 8.90 -27.20 -16.49
N LEU A 157 9.39 -26.03 -16.13
CA LEU A 157 10.65 -25.89 -15.38
C LEU A 157 10.57 -26.61 -14.04
N ILE A 158 9.47 -26.46 -13.30
CA ILE A 158 9.26 -27.16 -12.03
C ILE A 158 9.21 -28.68 -12.23
N ASP A 159 8.45 -29.15 -13.20
CA ASP A 159 8.26 -30.58 -13.47
C ASP A 159 9.55 -31.28 -13.94
N GLN A 160 10.42 -30.54 -14.64
CA GLN A 160 11.69 -31.06 -15.15
C GLN A 160 12.82 -31.09 -14.10
N HIS A 161 12.66 -30.34 -12.98
CA HIS A 161 13.69 -30.22 -11.94
C HIS A 161 13.18 -30.61 -10.55
N PRO A 162 12.56 -31.78 -10.38
CA PRO A 162 12.03 -32.19 -9.07
C PRO A 162 13.15 -32.23 -8.03
N THR A 163 12.96 -31.49 -6.95
CA THR A 163 14.00 -31.30 -5.93
C THR A 163 13.42 -31.52 -4.54
N ALA A 164 14.11 -32.29 -3.71
CA ALA A 164 13.71 -32.50 -2.33
C ALA A 164 13.77 -31.19 -1.53
N VAL A 165 12.71 -30.88 -0.80
CA VAL A 165 12.59 -29.67 0.03
C VAL A 165 13.76 -29.54 1.01
N ALA A 166 14.15 -30.66 1.66
CA ALA A 166 15.28 -30.68 2.59
C ALA A 166 16.60 -30.26 1.93
N SER A 167 16.80 -30.66 0.65
CA SER A 167 18.01 -30.28 -0.10
C SER A 167 18.03 -28.78 -0.42
N ALA A 168 16.89 -28.20 -0.81
CA ALA A 168 16.78 -26.77 -1.05
C ALA A 168 16.93 -25.96 0.25
N ALA A 169 16.32 -26.39 1.34
CA ALA A 169 16.44 -25.77 2.65
C ALA A 169 17.90 -25.76 3.16
N ALA A 170 18.64 -26.86 2.96
CA ALA A 170 20.05 -26.96 3.36
C ALA A 170 20.97 -26.01 2.57
N LYS A 171 20.58 -25.60 1.35
CA LYS A 171 21.31 -24.63 0.52
C LYS A 171 21.03 -23.17 0.89
N ALA A 172 20.02 -22.89 1.70
CA ALA A 172 19.65 -21.54 2.14
C ALA A 172 20.62 -21.01 3.22
N THR A 173 21.90 -20.91 2.88
CA THR A 173 23.00 -20.47 3.77
C THR A 173 23.19 -18.95 3.76
N PHE A 174 22.17 -18.20 3.35
CA PHE A 174 22.18 -16.73 3.34
C PHE A 174 22.11 -16.20 4.77
N THR A 175 22.70 -15.05 4.97
CA THR A 175 22.66 -14.31 6.24
C THR A 175 21.55 -13.24 6.19
N ARG A 176 21.32 -12.61 7.31
CA ARG A 176 20.39 -11.47 7.39
C ARG A 176 20.86 -10.29 6.53
N GLU A 177 22.16 -10.13 6.32
CA GLU A 177 22.78 -9.05 5.52
C GLU A 177 22.72 -9.32 4.00
N ASP A 178 22.49 -10.57 3.58
CA ASP A 178 22.37 -10.86 2.15
C ASP A 178 21.13 -10.16 1.56
N LEU A 179 21.27 -9.65 0.32
CA LEU A 179 20.22 -8.95 -0.38
C LEU A 179 19.07 -9.89 -0.77
N ALA A 180 17.86 -9.57 -0.34
CA ALA A 180 16.66 -10.33 -0.67
C ALA A 180 15.98 -9.82 -1.95
N CYS A 181 15.78 -8.50 -2.04
CA CYS A 181 15.11 -7.90 -3.18
C CYS A 181 15.56 -6.46 -3.43
N ILE A 182 15.30 -5.97 -4.65
CA ILE A 182 15.45 -4.58 -5.04
C ILE A 182 14.08 -4.06 -5.49
N ILE A 183 13.45 -3.22 -4.67
CA ILE A 183 12.13 -2.67 -4.97
C ILE A 183 12.27 -1.26 -5.55
N TYR A 184 11.77 -1.08 -6.77
CA TYR A 184 11.83 0.21 -7.45
C TYR A 184 10.70 1.12 -6.99
N THR A 185 11.09 2.31 -6.49
CA THR A 185 10.16 3.36 -6.06
C THR A 185 10.16 4.50 -7.07
N SER A 186 8.97 5.01 -7.39
CA SER A 186 8.84 6.24 -8.17
C SER A 186 9.28 7.43 -7.31
N GLY A 187 10.49 7.89 -7.51
CA GLY A 187 10.97 9.13 -6.89
C GLY A 187 10.12 10.33 -7.35
N THR A 188 9.98 11.35 -6.49
CA THR A 188 9.17 12.55 -6.74
C THR A 188 9.67 13.46 -7.87
N GLY A 189 10.64 13.05 -8.67
CA GLY A 189 11.21 13.92 -9.71
C GLY A 189 12.21 13.28 -10.67
N GLY A 190 12.18 11.94 -10.84
CA GLY A 190 13.15 11.28 -11.72
C GLY A 190 12.78 9.84 -12.04
N ALA A 191 13.71 9.13 -12.70
CA ALA A 191 13.57 7.70 -12.94
C ALA A 191 13.43 6.92 -11.63
N PRO A 192 12.70 5.77 -11.62
CA PRO A 192 12.55 4.93 -10.47
C PRO A 192 13.90 4.49 -9.87
N ARG A 193 14.02 4.49 -8.54
CA ARG A 193 15.23 4.09 -7.81
C ARG A 193 15.04 2.74 -7.16
N GLY A 194 16.01 1.85 -7.31
CA GLY A 194 15.99 0.53 -6.70
C GLY A 194 16.43 0.56 -5.24
N VAL A 195 15.53 0.28 -4.32
CA VAL A 195 15.81 0.18 -2.88
C VAL A 195 16.30 -1.22 -2.56
N MET A 196 17.50 -1.35 -2.00
CA MET A 196 18.11 -2.62 -1.63
C MET A 196 17.63 -3.09 -0.25
N GLN A 197 16.74 -4.08 -0.22
CA GLN A 197 16.26 -4.69 1.03
C GLN A 197 16.98 -6.03 1.26
N HIS A 198 17.61 -6.17 2.42
CA HIS A 198 18.24 -7.42 2.85
C HIS A 198 17.26 -8.29 3.65
N HIS A 199 17.57 -9.58 3.79
CA HIS A 199 16.71 -10.51 4.51
C HIS A 199 16.39 -10.06 5.94
N GLY A 200 17.38 -9.53 6.65
CA GLY A 200 17.23 -9.03 8.02
C GLY A 200 16.23 -7.89 8.12
N ALA A 201 16.22 -6.96 7.16
CA ALA A 201 15.31 -5.82 7.20
C ALA A 201 13.84 -6.26 7.15
N ILE A 202 13.52 -7.20 6.27
CA ILE A 202 12.15 -7.75 6.15
C ILE A 202 11.81 -8.61 7.38
N LEU A 203 12.73 -9.44 7.85
CA LEU A 203 12.55 -10.25 9.07
C LEU A 203 12.34 -9.40 10.32
N HIS A 204 13.06 -8.29 10.46
CA HIS A 204 12.87 -7.33 11.53
C HIS A 204 11.44 -6.77 11.54
N ASN A 205 10.95 -6.37 10.38
CA ASN A 205 9.56 -5.93 10.21
C ASN A 205 8.56 -7.04 10.58
N CYS A 206 8.77 -8.26 10.10
CA CYS A 206 7.92 -9.41 10.46
C CYS A 206 7.91 -9.64 11.98
N ALA A 207 9.05 -9.56 12.65
CA ALA A 207 9.16 -9.73 14.10
C ALA A 207 8.43 -8.60 14.85
N GLY A 208 8.64 -7.35 14.45
CA GLY A 208 7.98 -6.19 15.04
C GLY A 208 6.46 -6.23 14.88
N CYS A 209 5.97 -6.53 13.68
CA CYS A 209 4.53 -6.69 13.42
C CYS A 209 3.94 -7.88 14.18
N THR A 210 4.67 -9.00 14.29
CA THR A 210 4.25 -10.17 15.10
C THR A 210 4.10 -9.78 16.57
N ALA A 211 5.02 -8.99 17.12
CA ALA A 211 4.93 -8.52 18.50
C ALA A 211 3.64 -7.70 18.73
N VAL A 212 3.32 -6.77 17.81
CA VAL A 212 2.08 -5.99 17.89
C VAL A 212 0.84 -6.89 17.84
N ILE A 213 0.75 -7.81 16.89
CA ILE A 213 -0.43 -8.69 16.78
C ILE A 213 -0.54 -9.63 17.98
N ALA A 214 0.56 -10.22 18.43
CA ALA A 214 0.55 -11.15 19.57
C ALA A 214 0.18 -10.45 20.89
N GLU A 215 0.62 -9.20 21.08
CA GLU A 215 0.32 -8.41 22.27
C GLU A 215 -1.13 -7.94 22.31
N GLU A 216 -1.64 -7.43 21.19
CA GLU A 216 -2.94 -6.75 21.15
C GLU A 216 -4.11 -7.71 20.88
N PHE A 217 -3.90 -8.77 20.09
CA PHE A 217 -5.00 -9.60 19.55
C PHE A 217 -4.78 -11.10 19.74
N GLY A 218 -3.61 -11.50 20.23
CA GLY A 218 -3.20 -12.90 20.29
C GLY A 218 -2.84 -13.46 18.90
N TRP A 219 -1.92 -14.43 18.90
CA TRP A 219 -1.49 -15.14 17.70
C TRP A 219 -2.25 -16.47 17.58
N GLY A 220 -3.05 -16.61 16.54
CA GLY A 220 -3.85 -17.80 16.24
C GLY A 220 -3.69 -18.26 14.79
N GLU A 221 -4.74 -18.89 14.25
CA GLU A 221 -4.82 -19.18 12.82
C GLU A 221 -5.17 -17.90 12.06
N GLU A 222 -4.16 -17.34 11.39
CA GLU A 222 -4.32 -16.08 10.70
C GLU A 222 -4.67 -16.28 9.22
N VAL A 223 -5.57 -15.44 8.74
CA VAL A 223 -6.03 -15.41 7.35
C VAL A 223 -5.84 -14.00 6.81
N PHE A 224 -5.11 -13.90 5.71
CA PHE A 224 -4.82 -12.67 5.00
C PHE A 224 -5.58 -12.63 3.68
N LEU A 225 -6.12 -11.47 3.33
CA LEU A 225 -6.65 -11.21 1.99
C LEU A 225 -5.72 -10.20 1.31
N SER A 226 -4.94 -10.69 0.35
CA SER A 226 -3.95 -9.93 -0.40
C SER A 226 -4.59 -9.31 -1.64
N PHE A 227 -4.57 -7.99 -1.75
CA PHE A 227 -5.15 -7.26 -2.89
C PHE A 227 -4.30 -6.05 -3.31
N LEU A 228 -3.40 -5.57 -2.45
CA LEU A 228 -2.41 -4.56 -2.84
C LEU A 228 -1.32 -5.21 -3.69
N PRO A 229 -0.64 -4.48 -4.57
CA PRO A 229 0.41 -5.08 -5.41
C PRO A 229 1.54 -5.69 -4.57
N LEU A 230 1.83 -6.98 -4.75
CA LEU A 230 2.97 -7.66 -4.11
C LEU A 230 4.32 -7.08 -4.52
N SER A 231 4.38 -6.37 -5.62
CA SER A 231 5.56 -5.58 -6.04
C SER A 231 5.82 -4.33 -5.19
N HIS A 232 4.89 -3.94 -4.32
CA HIS A 232 5.07 -2.84 -3.38
C HIS A 232 5.54 -3.39 -2.02
N ALA A 233 6.56 -2.78 -1.41
CA ALA A 233 7.14 -3.22 -0.14
C ALA A 233 6.10 -3.46 0.96
N TYR A 234 5.02 -2.69 1.00
CA TYR A 234 3.97 -2.82 1.99
C TYR A 234 3.24 -4.15 1.92
N GLU A 235 2.84 -4.60 0.73
CA GLU A 235 2.18 -5.90 0.54
C GLU A 235 3.20 -7.04 0.54
N HIS A 236 4.39 -6.82 -0.04
CA HIS A 236 5.48 -7.80 -0.05
C HIS A 236 5.87 -8.24 1.37
N THR A 237 6.11 -7.28 2.26
CA THR A 237 6.40 -7.59 3.66
C THR A 237 5.14 -7.96 4.44
N GLY A 238 4.08 -7.16 4.39
CA GLY A 238 2.89 -7.34 5.23
C GLY A 238 1.99 -8.47 4.76
N GLY A 239 1.62 -8.48 3.48
CA GLY A 239 0.69 -9.47 2.90
C GLY A 239 1.33 -10.84 2.65
N GLN A 240 2.65 -10.91 2.43
CA GLN A 240 3.35 -12.16 2.15
C GLN A 240 4.29 -12.60 3.28
N HIS A 241 5.41 -11.92 3.51
CA HIS A 241 6.45 -12.43 4.43
C HIS A 241 5.98 -12.45 5.89
N PHE A 242 5.23 -11.46 6.33
CA PHE A 242 4.62 -11.45 7.66
C PHE A 242 3.57 -12.56 7.81
N ALA A 243 2.73 -12.78 6.80
CA ALA A 243 1.78 -13.89 6.78
C ALA A 243 2.50 -15.25 6.87
N ILE A 244 3.61 -15.43 6.12
CA ILE A 244 4.48 -16.60 6.20
C ILE A 244 5.04 -16.75 7.62
N GLY A 245 5.57 -15.69 8.21
CA GLY A 245 6.12 -15.70 9.57
C GLY A 245 5.13 -16.17 10.62
N LEU A 246 3.84 -15.82 10.47
CA LEU A 246 2.76 -16.26 11.36
C LEU A 246 2.27 -17.70 11.08
N GLY A 247 2.66 -18.33 9.97
CA GLY A 247 2.08 -19.60 9.52
C GLY A 247 0.65 -19.43 9.00
N GLY A 248 0.33 -18.26 8.47
CA GLY A 248 -1.01 -17.87 8.04
C GLY A 248 -1.37 -18.37 6.64
N GLN A 249 -2.64 -18.21 6.29
CA GLN A 249 -3.18 -18.47 4.97
C GLN A 249 -3.29 -17.15 4.19
N ILE A 250 -2.96 -17.17 2.90
CA ILE A 250 -3.02 -16.00 2.02
C ILE A 250 -4.03 -16.25 0.90
N TYR A 251 -5.09 -15.45 0.87
CA TYR A 251 -6.07 -15.42 -0.21
C TYR A 251 -5.74 -14.26 -1.15
N TYR A 252 -5.62 -14.53 -2.44
CA TYR A 252 -5.43 -13.51 -3.46
C TYR A 252 -6.78 -13.05 -4.00
N ALA A 253 -7.10 -11.77 -3.80
CA ALA A 253 -8.36 -11.19 -4.23
C ALA A 253 -8.49 -11.19 -5.76
N GLU A 254 -9.73 -11.36 -6.26
CA GLU A 254 -10.03 -11.33 -7.70
C GLU A 254 -9.83 -9.94 -8.32
N GLY A 255 -9.95 -8.87 -7.53
CA GLY A 255 -9.84 -7.48 -7.93
C GLY A 255 -10.55 -6.55 -6.96
N LEU A 256 -10.37 -5.24 -7.13
CA LEU A 256 -10.98 -4.23 -6.23
C LEU A 256 -12.51 -4.20 -6.32
N ASP A 257 -13.09 -4.51 -7.48
CA ASP A 257 -14.54 -4.59 -7.69
C ASP A 257 -15.18 -5.76 -6.92
N LYS A 258 -14.44 -6.85 -6.70
CA LYS A 258 -14.86 -8.05 -5.97
C LYS A 258 -14.44 -8.06 -4.50
N LEU A 259 -13.65 -7.09 -4.05
CA LEU A 259 -13.02 -7.10 -2.74
C LEU A 259 -14.02 -7.27 -1.59
N ALA A 260 -15.18 -6.61 -1.65
CA ALA A 260 -16.20 -6.74 -0.59
C ALA A 260 -16.76 -8.18 -0.49
N ALA A 261 -17.02 -8.83 -1.63
CA ALA A 261 -17.44 -10.23 -1.67
C ALA A 261 -16.31 -11.15 -1.16
N ASN A 262 -15.08 -10.92 -1.61
CA ASN A 262 -13.94 -11.71 -1.14
C ASN A 262 -13.69 -11.58 0.37
N ILE A 263 -13.93 -10.42 0.98
CA ILE A 263 -13.85 -10.24 2.45
C ILE A 263 -14.91 -11.11 3.16
N GLU A 264 -16.16 -11.11 2.68
CA GLU A 264 -17.24 -11.92 3.28
C GLU A 264 -16.97 -13.43 3.14
N GLU A 265 -16.43 -13.86 1.98
CA GLU A 265 -16.14 -15.25 1.69
C GLU A 265 -14.93 -15.79 2.47
N THR A 266 -13.82 -15.06 2.46
CA THR A 266 -12.54 -15.52 3.03
C THR A 266 -12.43 -15.26 4.52
N ARG A 267 -13.21 -14.31 5.06
CA ARG A 267 -13.26 -13.95 6.48
C ARG A 267 -11.87 -13.70 7.06
N PRO A 268 -11.13 -12.71 6.52
CA PRO A 268 -9.75 -12.46 6.92
C PRO A 268 -9.66 -12.03 8.39
N THR A 269 -8.50 -12.30 9.02
CA THR A 269 -8.19 -11.83 10.37
C THR A 269 -7.37 -10.55 10.36
N ILE A 270 -6.51 -10.38 9.35
CA ILE A 270 -5.65 -9.22 9.16
C ILE A 270 -5.73 -8.77 7.70
N MET A 271 -5.83 -7.46 7.48
CA MET A 271 -5.79 -6.86 6.15
C MET A 271 -4.87 -5.64 6.13
N PHE A 272 -4.02 -5.58 5.11
CA PHE A 272 -3.24 -4.38 4.78
C PHE A 272 -4.02 -3.55 3.76
N VAL A 273 -4.23 -2.27 4.07
CA VAL A 273 -5.17 -1.42 3.33
C VAL A 273 -4.52 -0.05 3.11
N VAL A 274 -4.93 0.64 2.06
CA VAL A 274 -4.53 2.03 1.82
C VAL A 274 -5.68 2.98 2.17
N PRO A 275 -5.40 4.22 2.60
CA PRO A 275 -6.40 5.21 2.98
C PRO A 275 -7.53 5.37 1.98
N ARG A 276 -7.22 5.42 0.69
CA ARG A 276 -8.21 5.59 -0.38
C ARG A 276 -9.32 4.53 -0.38
N LEU A 277 -8.97 3.28 -0.07
CA LEU A 277 -9.98 2.23 0.03
C LEU A 277 -10.95 2.49 1.20
N PHE A 278 -10.43 2.95 2.33
CA PHE A 278 -11.28 3.30 3.48
C PHE A 278 -12.23 4.45 3.19
N GLU A 279 -11.79 5.48 2.47
CA GLU A 279 -12.65 6.58 2.03
C GLU A 279 -13.80 6.05 1.16
N VAL A 280 -13.49 5.20 0.17
CA VAL A 280 -14.49 4.56 -0.69
C VAL A 280 -15.44 3.65 0.11
N LEU A 281 -14.91 2.84 1.02
CA LEU A 281 -15.73 1.97 1.88
C LEU A 281 -16.65 2.79 2.80
N ARG A 282 -16.13 3.87 3.41
CA ARG A 282 -16.94 4.80 4.22
C ARG A 282 -18.12 5.33 3.42
N THR A 283 -17.87 5.86 2.23
CA THR A 283 -18.90 6.41 1.35
C THR A 283 -19.93 5.34 0.97
N ARG A 284 -19.49 4.15 0.57
CA ARG A 284 -20.39 3.03 0.22
C ARG A 284 -21.24 2.56 1.40
N ILE A 285 -20.66 2.43 2.59
CA ILE A 285 -21.40 2.04 3.82
C ILE A 285 -22.43 3.09 4.15
N SER A 286 -22.07 4.38 4.14
CA SER A 286 -22.99 5.49 4.44
C SER A 286 -24.15 5.53 3.45
N LYS A 287 -23.88 5.47 2.13
CA LYS A 287 -24.91 5.44 1.08
C LYS A 287 -25.81 4.20 1.18
N ALA A 288 -25.26 3.01 1.46
CA ALA A 288 -26.04 1.79 1.59
C ALA A 288 -27.01 1.84 2.77
N ILE A 289 -26.58 2.40 3.90
CA ILE A 289 -27.42 2.56 5.09
C ILE A 289 -28.45 3.66 4.90
N GLU A 290 -28.09 4.76 4.23
CA GLU A 290 -29.02 5.85 3.87
C GLU A 290 -30.15 5.35 2.97
N LYS A 291 -29.86 4.51 1.96
CA LYS A 291 -30.85 3.85 1.10
C LYS A 291 -31.81 2.93 1.88
N GLN A 292 -31.36 2.31 2.97
CA GLN A 292 -32.22 1.51 3.85
C GLN A 292 -33.17 2.40 4.70
N GLY A 293 -32.81 3.66 4.90
CA GLY A 293 -33.60 4.69 5.58
C GLY A 293 -33.91 4.40 7.05
N GLY A 294 -34.74 5.26 7.64
CA GLY A 294 -35.42 5.04 8.92
C GLY A 294 -34.50 4.67 10.09
N LEU A 295 -34.67 3.47 10.66
CA LEU A 295 -33.98 3.03 11.86
C LEU A 295 -32.48 2.78 11.64
N SER A 296 -32.10 2.25 10.46
CA SER A 296 -30.69 1.97 10.14
C SER A 296 -29.85 3.23 10.09
N GLN A 297 -30.38 4.30 9.49
CA GLN A 297 -29.71 5.61 9.44
C GLN A 297 -29.58 6.24 10.84
N LYS A 298 -30.64 6.14 11.66
CA LYS A 298 -30.58 6.63 13.04
C LYS A 298 -29.54 5.89 13.87
N LEU A 299 -29.43 4.56 13.73
CA LEU A 299 -28.45 3.75 14.42
C LEU A 299 -27.01 4.08 13.97
N LEU A 300 -26.79 4.30 12.68
CA LEU A 300 -25.49 4.74 12.18
C LEU A 300 -25.09 6.08 12.81
N ASN A 301 -25.97 7.07 12.74
CA ASN A 301 -25.67 8.41 13.30
C ASN A 301 -25.38 8.32 14.81
N GLN A 302 -26.15 7.53 15.56
CA GLN A 302 -25.92 7.30 16.99
C GLN A 302 -24.59 6.56 17.25
N ALA A 303 -24.25 5.57 16.42
CA ALA A 303 -22.98 4.85 16.53
C ALA A 303 -21.78 5.79 16.31
N LEU A 304 -21.86 6.65 15.31
CA LEU A 304 -20.81 7.63 15.00
C LEU A 304 -20.67 8.68 16.12
N GLU A 305 -21.79 9.20 16.63
CA GLU A 305 -21.80 10.19 17.73
C GLU A 305 -21.21 9.59 19.03
N ILE A 306 -21.64 8.38 19.39
CA ILE A 306 -21.14 7.66 20.57
C ILE A 306 -19.66 7.33 20.39
N GLY A 307 -19.28 6.80 19.22
CA GLY A 307 -17.88 6.46 18.93
C GLY A 307 -16.95 7.68 18.96
N ALA A 308 -17.39 8.82 18.43
CA ALA A 308 -16.63 10.07 18.51
C ALA A 308 -16.47 10.56 19.97
N ARG A 309 -17.52 10.45 20.79
CA ARG A 309 -17.44 10.79 22.23
C ARG A 309 -16.57 9.82 23.00
N GLU A 310 -16.64 8.53 22.68
CA GLU A 310 -15.78 7.50 23.27
C GLU A 310 -14.31 7.78 22.95
N TYR A 311 -14.01 8.07 21.70
CA TYR A 311 -12.67 8.47 21.25
C TYR A 311 -12.15 9.74 21.95
N ALA A 312 -13.02 10.76 22.12
CA ALA A 312 -12.68 12.00 22.80
C ALA A 312 -12.66 11.89 24.34
N GLY A 313 -13.02 10.73 24.91
CA GLY A 313 -13.13 10.56 26.37
C GLY A 313 -14.26 11.36 27.02
N THR A 314 -15.26 11.79 26.26
CA THR A 314 -16.38 12.65 26.69
C THR A 314 -17.71 11.91 26.78
N LEU A 315 -17.67 10.57 26.83
CA LEU A 315 -18.86 9.74 26.95
C LEU A 315 -19.62 10.01 28.25
N ARG A 316 -20.93 10.24 28.18
CA ARG A 316 -21.79 10.57 29.32
C ARG A 316 -22.56 9.34 29.82
N LEU A 317 -22.92 9.29 31.06
CA LEU A 317 -23.73 8.20 31.65
C LEU A 317 -25.05 7.96 30.88
N ARG A 318 -25.67 9.02 30.39
CA ARG A 318 -26.89 8.96 29.55
C ARG A 318 -26.69 8.30 28.20
N ASP A 319 -25.46 8.19 27.70
CA ASP A 319 -25.15 7.59 26.42
C ASP A 319 -25.04 6.05 26.52
N ARG A 320 -24.90 5.50 27.74
CA ARG A 320 -24.69 4.07 28.00
C ARG A 320 -25.79 3.13 27.46
N PRO A 321 -27.10 3.44 27.57
CA PRO A 321 -28.13 2.56 27.02
C PRO A 321 -28.02 2.43 25.49
N MET A 322 -27.77 3.54 24.80
CA MET A 322 -27.60 3.54 23.34
C MET A 322 -26.26 2.89 22.95
N GLN A 323 -25.19 3.12 23.70
CA GLN A 323 -23.91 2.43 23.52
C GLN A 323 -24.09 0.91 23.60
N LEU A 324 -24.91 0.40 24.53
CA LEU A 324 -25.24 -1.03 24.62
C LEU A 324 -25.93 -1.52 23.35
N VAL A 325 -26.94 -0.79 22.86
CA VAL A 325 -27.64 -1.14 21.60
C VAL A 325 -26.67 -1.14 20.40
N VAL A 326 -25.84 -0.11 20.29
CA VAL A 326 -24.83 -0.02 19.21
C VAL A 326 -23.87 -1.19 19.29
N ASN A 327 -23.36 -1.52 20.48
CA ASN A 327 -22.37 -2.59 20.65
C ASN A 327 -22.95 -3.99 20.46
N THR A 328 -24.23 -4.23 20.83
CA THR A 328 -24.85 -5.57 20.79
C THR A 328 -25.61 -5.85 19.49
N VAL A 329 -26.13 -4.82 18.82
CA VAL A 329 -26.98 -4.98 17.63
C VAL A 329 -26.30 -4.46 16.35
N PHE A 330 -25.72 -3.27 16.40
CA PHE A 330 -25.24 -2.61 15.20
C PHE A 330 -23.81 -3.05 14.82
N LYS A 331 -22.85 -2.95 15.74
CA LYS A 331 -21.43 -3.34 15.49
C LYS A 331 -21.29 -4.79 15.00
N PRO A 332 -22.00 -5.80 15.57
CA PRO A 332 -21.92 -7.18 15.07
C PRO A 332 -22.42 -7.36 13.63
N LYS A 333 -23.45 -6.59 13.22
CA LYS A 333 -23.95 -6.61 11.84
C LYS A 333 -22.91 -6.06 10.87
N ILE A 334 -22.21 -5.00 11.25
CA ILE A 334 -21.12 -4.43 10.44
C ILE A 334 -19.93 -5.41 10.41
N ALA A 335 -19.52 -5.93 11.58
CA ALA A 335 -18.41 -6.89 11.66
C ALA A 335 -18.66 -8.11 10.76
N LYS A 336 -19.90 -8.62 10.67
CA LYS A 336 -20.27 -9.73 9.78
C LYS A 336 -19.99 -9.42 8.31
N LYS A 337 -20.25 -8.19 7.85
CA LYS A 337 -19.94 -7.74 6.48
C LYS A 337 -18.44 -7.69 6.19
N PHE A 338 -17.62 -7.60 7.23
CA PHE A 338 -16.17 -7.72 7.17
C PHE A 338 -15.68 -9.13 7.55
N GLY A 339 -16.52 -10.17 7.33
CA GLY A 339 -16.17 -11.56 7.60
C GLY A 339 -16.27 -11.99 9.07
N GLY A 340 -16.49 -11.08 10.01
CA GLY A 340 -16.72 -11.35 11.45
C GLY A 340 -15.51 -11.82 12.25
N ARG A 341 -14.30 -11.86 11.66
CA ARG A 341 -13.06 -12.36 12.29
C ARG A 341 -11.93 -11.35 12.27
N ILE A 342 -12.12 -10.15 11.70
CA ILE A 342 -11.06 -9.14 11.60
C ILE A 342 -10.58 -8.74 12.98
N LYS A 343 -9.30 -8.96 13.24
CA LYS A 343 -8.54 -8.49 14.40
C LYS A 343 -8.02 -7.07 14.18
N ALA A 344 -7.44 -6.84 12.99
CA ALA A 344 -6.90 -5.55 12.62
C ALA A 344 -6.99 -5.29 11.11
N MET A 345 -7.37 -4.07 10.75
CA MET A 345 -7.12 -3.49 9.44
C MET A 345 -6.02 -2.44 9.60
N VAL A 346 -4.89 -2.67 8.93
CA VAL A 346 -3.73 -1.78 9.02
C VAL A 346 -3.74 -0.84 7.82
N SER A 347 -3.80 0.47 8.06
CA SER A 347 -3.70 1.49 7.02
C SER A 347 -2.27 1.99 6.91
N GLY A 348 -1.74 2.00 5.70
CA GLY A 348 -0.38 2.46 5.44
C GLY A 348 -0.21 3.06 4.05
N GLY A 349 0.98 3.56 3.78
CA GLY A 349 1.39 4.05 2.45
C GLY A 349 0.96 5.48 2.10
N ALA A 350 -0.02 6.06 2.77
CA ALA A 350 -0.44 7.45 2.61
C ALA A 350 -1.06 7.98 3.92
N PRO A 351 -1.15 9.30 4.12
CA PRO A 351 -1.86 9.87 5.27
C PRO A 351 -3.35 9.50 5.25
N LEU A 352 -3.88 9.22 6.44
CA LEU A 352 -5.31 9.04 6.64
C LEU A 352 -5.86 10.19 7.47
N THR A 353 -7.00 10.73 7.06
CA THR A 353 -7.71 11.71 7.87
C THR A 353 -8.27 11.05 9.13
N PRO A 354 -8.10 11.66 10.32
CA PRO A 354 -8.55 11.09 11.59
C PRO A 354 -10.03 10.69 11.60
N GLU A 355 -10.88 11.43 10.89
CA GLU A 355 -12.32 11.21 10.79
C GLU A 355 -12.66 9.84 10.17
N VAL A 356 -11.85 9.37 9.22
CA VAL A 356 -12.02 8.05 8.61
C VAL A 356 -11.69 6.95 9.62
N GLY A 357 -10.59 7.10 10.36
CA GLY A 357 -10.22 6.15 11.42
C GLY A 357 -11.28 6.09 12.52
N ILE A 358 -11.74 7.24 13.00
CA ILE A 358 -12.80 7.35 14.01
C ILE A 358 -14.11 6.73 13.50
N PHE A 359 -14.46 6.93 12.22
CA PHE A 359 -15.63 6.31 11.60
C PHE A 359 -15.61 4.78 11.75
N PHE A 360 -14.53 4.11 11.30
CA PHE A 360 -14.44 2.66 11.37
C PHE A 360 -14.35 2.13 12.80
N GLN A 361 -13.63 2.83 13.68
CA GLN A 361 -13.58 2.51 15.12
C GLN A 361 -14.98 2.60 15.76
N SER A 362 -15.77 3.62 15.41
CA SER A 362 -17.16 3.77 15.86
C SER A 362 -18.06 2.62 15.41
N LEU A 363 -17.75 2.01 14.26
CA LEU A 363 -18.43 0.83 13.75
C LEU A 363 -17.94 -0.50 14.38
N GLY A 364 -16.96 -0.44 15.28
CA GLY A 364 -16.41 -1.61 15.98
C GLY A 364 -15.35 -2.38 15.22
N LEU A 365 -14.74 -1.76 14.21
CA LEU A 365 -13.62 -2.35 13.47
C LEU A 365 -12.31 -1.80 14.04
N THR A 366 -11.38 -2.70 14.36
CA THR A 366 -10.05 -2.29 14.82
C THR A 366 -9.25 -1.77 13.66
N PHE A 367 -8.92 -0.49 13.75
CA PHE A 367 -8.22 0.25 12.73
C PHE A 367 -6.87 0.73 13.27
N LEU A 368 -5.79 0.34 12.61
CA LEU A 368 -4.44 0.72 12.98
C LEU A 368 -3.81 1.53 11.84
N GLN A 369 -3.16 2.62 12.18
CA GLN A 369 -2.32 3.35 11.23
C GLN A 369 -0.88 2.90 11.38
N GLY A 370 -0.25 2.53 10.26
CA GLY A 370 1.17 2.25 10.16
C GLY A 370 1.89 3.34 9.36
N TYR A 371 3.12 3.62 9.74
CA TYR A 371 4.02 4.50 9.03
C TYR A 371 5.26 3.76 8.59
N GLY A 372 5.70 4.10 7.38
CA GLY A 372 6.94 3.59 6.87
C GLY A 372 7.18 3.96 5.41
N GLN A 373 8.28 3.46 4.89
CA GLN A 373 8.72 3.66 3.52
C GLN A 373 9.53 2.47 3.04
N THR A 374 9.65 2.30 1.73
CA THR A 374 10.38 1.17 1.14
C THR A 374 11.81 1.05 1.69
N GLU A 375 12.44 2.17 1.97
CA GLU A 375 13.78 2.32 2.55
C GLU A 375 13.90 1.77 4.00
N ALA A 376 12.77 1.40 4.62
CA ALA A 376 12.69 0.82 5.97
C ALA A 376 11.92 -0.52 6.03
N ALA A 377 11.78 -1.23 4.93
CA ALA A 377 11.32 -2.61 4.70
C ALA A 377 9.89 -3.04 5.13
N PRO A 378 8.81 -2.28 5.11
CA PRO A 378 8.70 -0.83 5.06
C PRO A 378 8.34 -0.18 6.40
N VAL A 379 7.92 -0.97 7.46
CA VAL A 379 7.21 -0.47 8.65
C VAL A 379 8.16 0.08 9.70
N ILE A 380 8.00 1.35 10.04
CA ILE A 380 8.75 2.03 11.10
C ILE A 380 7.93 2.04 12.39
N SER A 381 6.63 2.35 12.30
CA SER A 381 5.75 2.44 13.47
C SER A 381 4.34 1.95 13.15
N CYS A 382 3.60 1.59 14.20
CA CYS A 382 2.20 1.20 14.07
C CYS A 382 1.42 1.61 15.32
N ASN A 383 0.24 2.22 15.13
CA ASN A 383 -0.72 2.45 16.18
C ASN A 383 -1.15 1.13 16.82
N ARG A 384 -1.41 1.14 18.12
CA ARG A 384 -1.87 -0.03 18.87
C ARG A 384 -2.68 0.37 20.10
N PRO A 385 -3.68 -0.44 20.51
CA PRO A 385 -4.53 -0.18 21.66
C PRO A 385 -3.75 0.07 22.95
N SER A 386 -2.72 -0.73 23.25
CA SER A 386 -1.90 -0.61 24.47
C SER A 386 -1.19 0.74 24.59
N ALA A 387 -0.80 1.36 23.47
CA ALA A 387 -0.21 2.70 23.44
C ALA A 387 -1.26 3.83 23.47
N GLY A 388 -2.55 3.48 23.49
CA GLY A 388 -3.66 4.42 23.34
C GLY A 388 -3.81 4.89 21.90
N LEU A 389 -4.78 4.34 21.18
CA LEU A 389 -5.07 4.70 19.80
C LEU A 389 -5.35 6.20 19.66
N LYS A 390 -4.58 6.86 18.79
CA LYS A 390 -4.75 8.27 18.47
C LYS A 390 -4.65 8.46 16.97
N MET A 391 -5.77 8.82 16.33
CA MET A 391 -5.94 8.76 14.87
C MET A 391 -5.15 9.84 14.10
N ASP A 392 -4.61 10.84 14.77
CA ASP A 392 -3.68 11.83 14.20
C ASP A 392 -2.21 11.43 14.40
N THR A 393 -1.94 10.20 14.85
CA THR A 393 -0.59 9.62 15.00
C THR A 393 -0.50 8.28 14.28
N VAL A 394 0.73 7.86 14.02
CA VAL A 394 1.05 6.54 13.43
C VAL A 394 1.62 5.56 14.47
N GLY A 395 1.41 5.87 15.75
CA GLY A 395 1.80 5.04 16.89
C GLY A 395 3.29 5.06 17.20
N PRO A 396 3.71 4.30 18.22
CA PRO A 396 5.11 4.16 18.59
C PRO A 396 5.87 3.31 17.56
N ALA A 397 7.18 3.47 17.53
CA ALA A 397 8.08 2.66 16.73
C ALA A 397 7.90 1.15 16.99
N LEU A 398 8.22 0.33 16.00
CA LEU A 398 8.31 -1.12 16.19
C LEU A 398 9.44 -1.46 17.17
N VAL A 399 9.38 -2.63 17.78
CA VAL A 399 10.42 -3.14 18.67
C VAL A 399 11.77 -3.12 17.94
N ASP A 400 12.83 -2.77 18.66
CA ASP A 400 14.22 -2.67 18.14
C ASP A 400 14.39 -1.68 16.96
N THR A 401 13.49 -0.71 16.86
CA THR A 401 13.57 0.42 15.92
C THR A 401 13.79 1.72 16.67
N GLU A 402 14.87 2.42 16.36
CA GLU A 402 15.16 3.72 16.94
C GLU A 402 14.61 4.83 16.03
N VAL A 403 13.89 5.78 16.64
CA VAL A 403 13.36 6.96 15.96
C VAL A 403 13.71 8.21 16.75
N LYS A 404 14.20 9.24 16.08
CA LYS A 404 14.41 10.57 16.66
C LYS A 404 13.98 11.66 15.69
N ILE A 405 13.75 12.85 16.23
CA ILE A 405 13.44 14.04 15.45
C ILE A 405 14.71 14.90 15.37
N ALA A 406 15.13 15.27 14.15
CA ALA A 406 16.24 16.16 13.91
C ALA A 406 15.88 17.62 14.24
N GLU A 407 16.86 18.53 14.28
CA GLU A 407 16.64 19.94 14.58
C GLU A 407 15.68 20.64 13.60
N ASP A 408 15.66 20.21 12.35
CA ASP A 408 14.75 20.71 11.31
C ASP A 408 13.39 20.01 11.30
N GLY A 409 13.12 19.15 12.28
CA GLY A 409 11.86 18.40 12.42
C GLY A 409 11.80 17.10 11.61
N GLU A 410 12.88 16.72 10.88
CA GLU A 410 12.89 15.50 10.10
C GLU A 410 12.91 14.25 11.00
N ILE A 411 12.09 13.25 10.65
CA ILE A 411 12.07 11.95 11.30
C ILE A 411 13.28 11.15 10.81
N LEU A 412 14.13 10.74 11.75
CA LEU A 412 15.29 9.88 11.49
C LEU A 412 15.07 8.50 12.07
N VAL A 413 15.48 7.47 11.31
CA VAL A 413 15.26 6.07 11.68
C VAL A 413 16.57 5.30 11.66
N ARG A 414 16.78 4.42 12.64
CA ARG A 414 17.92 3.51 12.75
C ARG A 414 17.45 2.13 13.21
N GLY A 415 18.07 1.10 12.71
CA GLY A 415 17.80 -0.30 13.05
C GLY A 415 17.99 -1.21 11.84
N GLU A 416 17.87 -2.51 12.06
CA GLU A 416 18.04 -3.52 11.01
C GLU A 416 17.02 -3.38 9.86
N LEU A 417 15.89 -2.72 10.08
CA LEU A 417 14.88 -2.47 9.05
C LEU A 417 15.39 -1.57 7.91
N VAL A 418 16.49 -0.84 8.11
CA VAL A 418 16.97 0.16 7.15
C VAL A 418 17.66 -0.53 5.97
N MET A 419 17.34 -0.08 4.77
CA MET A 419 17.92 -0.56 3.51
C MET A 419 19.45 -0.46 3.47
N HIS A 420 20.11 -1.25 2.61
CA HIS A 420 21.53 -1.07 2.32
C HIS A 420 21.85 0.17 1.47
N GLY A 421 20.84 0.81 0.90
CA GLY A 421 20.95 1.97 0.04
C GLY A 421 20.19 1.81 -1.27
N TYR A 422 20.45 2.71 -2.21
CA TYR A 422 19.89 2.65 -3.55
C TYR A 422 20.84 1.94 -4.51
N TRP A 423 20.32 0.96 -5.23
CA TRP A 423 21.09 0.17 -6.19
C TRP A 423 21.74 1.05 -7.26
N ARG A 424 23.07 0.94 -7.42
CA ARG A 424 23.88 1.75 -8.36
C ARG A 424 23.66 3.26 -8.25
N ASN A 425 23.39 3.75 -7.03
CA ASN A 425 23.18 5.17 -6.79
C ASN A 425 23.76 5.59 -5.42
N GLU A 426 25.08 5.61 -5.34
CA GLU A 426 25.83 5.92 -4.12
C GLU A 426 25.61 7.36 -3.66
N ALA A 427 25.51 8.31 -4.61
CA ALA A 427 25.29 9.72 -4.30
C ALA A 427 23.96 9.94 -3.57
N GLU A 428 22.88 9.32 -4.05
CA GLU A 428 21.56 9.43 -3.39
C GLU A 428 21.54 8.63 -2.09
N THR A 429 22.25 7.49 -2.02
CA THR A 429 22.42 6.71 -0.78
C THR A 429 23.08 7.56 0.30
N ALA A 430 24.21 8.19 0.00
CA ALA A 430 24.92 9.07 0.94
C ALA A 430 24.10 10.31 1.36
N ARG A 431 23.14 10.72 0.53
CA ARG A 431 22.23 11.83 0.87
C ARG A 431 21.21 11.45 1.93
N VAL A 432 20.76 10.21 1.96
CA VAL A 432 19.69 9.74 2.86
C VAL A 432 20.20 8.86 4.01
N LEU A 433 21.35 8.21 3.88
CA LEU A 433 21.98 7.44 4.94
C LEU A 433 23.19 8.21 5.48
N LYS A 434 23.06 8.78 6.68
CA LYS A 434 24.11 9.58 7.32
C LYS A 434 24.28 9.15 8.77
N ASP A 435 25.51 8.91 9.17
CA ASP A 435 25.87 8.56 10.55
C ASP A 435 25.05 7.40 11.14
N GLY A 436 24.71 6.41 10.29
CA GLY A 436 23.89 5.25 10.66
C GLY A 436 22.37 5.53 10.78
N TRP A 437 21.93 6.71 10.36
CA TRP A 437 20.51 7.09 10.35
C TRP A 437 19.97 7.23 8.94
N LEU A 438 18.77 6.70 8.73
CA LEU A 438 17.96 6.98 7.54
C LEU A 438 17.24 8.32 7.74
N HIS A 439 17.51 9.26 6.86
CA HIS A 439 16.79 10.52 6.71
C HIS A 439 15.55 10.28 5.86
N THR A 440 14.39 10.22 6.52
CA THR A 440 13.14 9.78 5.87
C THR A 440 12.58 10.79 4.87
N GLY A 441 12.92 12.05 5.03
CA GLY A 441 12.32 13.17 4.30
C GLY A 441 10.91 13.50 4.80
N ASP A 442 10.42 12.87 5.86
CA ASP A 442 9.15 13.17 6.51
C ASP A 442 9.39 14.02 7.76
N ILE A 443 8.55 15.02 8.00
CA ILE A 443 8.60 15.92 9.15
C ILE A 443 7.57 15.47 10.17
N GLY A 444 7.94 15.50 11.45
CA GLY A 444 7.03 15.07 12.50
C GLY A 444 7.51 15.38 13.90
N LEU A 445 6.78 14.82 14.85
CA LEU A 445 7.09 14.92 16.28
C LEU A 445 6.77 13.59 16.98
N ILE A 446 7.31 13.40 18.16
CA ILE A 446 7.03 12.27 19.05
C ILE A 446 6.34 12.84 20.29
N ASP A 447 5.17 12.31 20.62
CA ASP A 447 4.43 12.74 21.80
C ASP A 447 4.94 12.07 23.09
N GLU A 448 4.41 12.48 24.24
CA GLU A 448 4.79 11.99 25.58
C GLU A 448 4.63 10.47 25.77
N ARG A 449 3.83 9.80 24.92
CA ARG A 449 3.65 8.35 24.91
C ARG A 449 4.49 7.64 23.86
N GLY A 450 5.44 8.34 23.24
CA GLY A 450 6.30 7.79 22.19
C GLY A 450 5.60 7.59 20.85
N ARG A 451 4.39 8.13 20.64
CA ARG A 451 3.67 8.01 19.37
C ARG A 451 4.17 9.05 18.38
N ILE A 452 4.46 8.60 17.17
CA ILE A 452 4.94 9.45 16.09
C ILE A 452 3.74 10.13 15.42
N LYS A 453 3.82 11.43 15.22
CA LYS A 453 2.89 12.23 14.43
C LYS A 453 3.62 12.81 13.26
N ILE A 454 3.21 12.41 12.04
CA ILE A 454 3.72 12.99 10.80
C ILE A 454 2.94 14.27 10.54
N THR A 455 3.64 15.35 10.32
CA THR A 455 3.03 16.65 10.05
C THR A 455 3.11 17.00 8.58
N ASP A 456 4.18 16.57 7.90
CA ASP A 456 4.41 16.93 6.50
C ASP A 456 5.47 16.06 5.83
N ARG A 457 5.68 16.32 4.54
CA ARG A 457 6.76 15.76 3.75
C ARG A 457 7.69 16.87 3.27
N LYS A 458 8.97 16.83 3.66
CA LYS A 458 9.96 17.90 3.42
C LYS A 458 10.00 18.41 1.98
N LYS A 459 9.80 17.52 1.00
CA LYS A 459 9.80 17.85 -0.44
C LYS A 459 8.45 18.35 -0.97
N ASP A 460 7.35 18.08 -0.26
CA ASP A 460 6.00 18.40 -0.70
C ASP A 460 5.46 19.67 -0.04
N ILE A 461 6.11 20.15 1.04
CA ILE A 461 5.74 21.40 1.73
C ILE A 461 5.63 22.52 0.70
N ILE A 462 4.49 23.18 0.70
CA ILE A 462 4.28 24.43 -0.04
C ILE A 462 4.68 25.57 0.89
N VAL A 463 5.69 26.36 0.48
CA VAL A 463 6.09 27.57 1.20
C VAL A 463 5.43 28.75 0.50
N ASN A 464 4.51 29.44 1.18
CA ASN A 464 3.84 30.59 0.60
C ASN A 464 4.79 31.81 0.44
N ASP A 465 4.32 32.92 -0.08
CA ASP A 465 5.12 34.14 -0.29
C ASP A 465 5.59 34.82 1.01
N LYS A 466 4.97 34.47 2.16
CA LYS A 466 5.31 34.96 3.49
C LYS A 466 6.24 34.04 4.27
N GLY A 467 6.58 32.88 3.70
CA GLY A 467 7.43 31.87 4.34
C GLY A 467 6.67 30.88 5.22
N ASP A 468 5.31 30.90 5.23
CA ASP A 468 4.53 29.92 5.99
C ASP A 468 4.48 28.59 5.26
N ASN A 469 4.60 27.49 6.03
CA ASN A 469 4.52 26.13 5.54
C ASN A 469 3.07 25.64 5.48
N VAL A 470 2.68 25.09 4.35
CA VAL A 470 1.36 24.46 4.14
C VAL A 470 1.57 23.00 3.75
N ALA A 471 0.96 22.08 4.51
CA ALA A 471 0.93 20.66 4.26
C ALA A 471 -0.11 20.31 3.18
N PRO A 472 0.27 20.05 1.92
CA PRO A 472 -0.70 19.87 0.85
C PRO A 472 -1.57 18.63 1.06
N GLN A 473 -0.99 17.54 1.55
CA GLN A 473 -1.71 16.27 1.74
C GLN A 473 -2.84 16.38 2.76
N LYS A 474 -2.69 17.23 3.79
CA LYS A 474 -3.76 17.52 4.77
C LYS A 474 -4.96 18.15 4.08
N VAL A 475 -4.74 19.22 3.33
CA VAL A 475 -5.80 19.97 2.64
C VAL A 475 -6.48 19.12 1.56
N GLU A 476 -5.68 18.42 0.75
CA GLU A 476 -6.16 17.51 -0.29
C GLU A 476 -7.00 16.38 0.30
N GLY A 477 -6.55 15.78 1.42
CA GLY A 477 -7.31 14.76 2.14
C GLY A 477 -8.66 15.26 2.64
N MET A 478 -8.74 16.48 3.18
CA MET A 478 -10.01 17.09 3.61
C MET A 478 -10.95 17.40 2.43
N LEU A 479 -10.40 17.82 1.29
CA LEU A 479 -11.18 18.05 0.07
C LEU A 479 -11.78 16.75 -0.47
N THR A 480 -11.02 15.66 -0.51
CA THR A 480 -11.50 14.37 -1.01
C THR A 480 -12.45 13.64 -0.06
N LEU A 481 -12.66 14.13 1.16
CA LEU A 481 -13.73 13.68 2.05
C LEU A 481 -15.10 14.25 1.70
N GLN A 482 -15.16 15.27 0.85
CA GLN A 482 -16.42 15.84 0.36
C GLN A 482 -16.97 14.94 -0.74
N ASN A 483 -18.27 14.63 -0.69
CA ASN A 483 -18.94 13.77 -1.66
C ASN A 483 -18.83 14.27 -3.11
N GLU A 484 -18.62 15.56 -3.27
CA GLU A 484 -18.51 16.25 -4.56
C GLU A 484 -17.14 16.07 -5.23
N ILE A 485 -16.10 15.70 -4.48
CA ILE A 485 -14.70 15.77 -4.92
C ILE A 485 -14.04 14.38 -4.86
N ALA A 486 -13.72 13.83 -6.03
CA ALA A 486 -13.02 12.54 -6.12
C ALA A 486 -11.51 12.66 -5.91
N GLN A 487 -10.86 13.70 -6.48
CA GLN A 487 -9.43 13.92 -6.37
C GLN A 487 -9.14 15.41 -6.29
N ALA A 488 -8.06 15.78 -5.61
CA ALA A 488 -7.65 17.17 -5.45
C ALA A 488 -6.12 17.30 -5.43
N MET A 489 -5.59 18.38 -6.00
CA MET A 489 -4.20 18.81 -5.83
C MET A 489 -4.18 20.29 -5.50
N ILE A 490 -3.53 20.70 -4.40
CA ILE A 490 -3.33 22.12 -4.08
C ILE A 490 -2.02 22.65 -4.66
N TYR A 491 -2.03 23.94 -4.96
CA TYR A 491 -0.92 24.69 -5.53
C TYR A 491 -0.84 26.07 -4.88
N GLY A 492 0.37 26.56 -4.59
CA GLY A 492 0.54 27.85 -3.92
C GLY A 492 1.97 28.15 -3.50
N ASP A 493 2.96 27.41 -4.01
CA ASP A 493 4.37 27.67 -3.70
C ASP A 493 4.77 29.07 -4.15
N ARG A 494 5.30 29.88 -3.21
CA ARG A 494 5.64 31.30 -3.39
C ARG A 494 4.45 32.16 -3.85
N LYS A 495 3.23 31.78 -3.46
CA LYS A 495 1.99 32.48 -3.80
C LYS A 495 1.29 32.97 -2.54
N PRO A 496 0.42 34.02 -2.65
CA PRO A 496 -0.22 34.64 -1.48
C PRO A 496 -1.32 33.77 -0.83
N TYR A 497 -1.81 32.75 -1.51
CA TYR A 497 -2.84 31.84 -1.03
C TYR A 497 -2.83 30.54 -1.81
N MET A 498 -3.53 29.51 -1.29
CA MET A 498 -3.67 28.24 -1.98
C MET A 498 -4.78 28.25 -3.00
N VAL A 499 -4.53 27.59 -4.14
CA VAL A 499 -5.53 27.27 -5.16
C VAL A 499 -5.52 25.76 -5.41
N ALA A 500 -6.54 25.22 -6.07
CA ALA A 500 -6.64 23.78 -6.30
C ALA A 500 -6.97 23.40 -7.75
N VAL A 501 -6.55 22.19 -8.14
CA VAL A 501 -7.13 21.41 -9.23
C VAL A 501 -8.06 20.38 -8.59
N LEU A 502 -9.31 20.34 -8.99
CA LEU A 502 -10.31 19.40 -8.47
C LEU A 502 -10.80 18.48 -9.58
N VAL A 503 -10.96 17.20 -9.25
CA VAL A 503 -11.69 16.23 -10.06
C VAL A 503 -13.02 15.97 -9.35
N PRO A 504 -14.16 16.32 -9.94
CA PRO A 504 -15.47 16.03 -9.37
C PRO A 504 -15.72 14.52 -9.27
N ASP A 505 -16.51 14.10 -8.27
CA ASP A 505 -16.92 12.72 -8.14
C ASP A 505 -17.94 12.35 -9.25
N PRO A 506 -17.72 11.25 -9.99
CA PRO A 506 -18.58 10.87 -11.09
C PRO A 506 -20.01 10.49 -10.66
N GLU A 507 -20.18 9.80 -9.51
CA GLU A 507 -21.49 9.40 -9.01
C GLU A 507 -22.28 10.62 -8.54
N TRP A 508 -21.62 11.49 -7.77
CA TRP A 508 -22.20 12.75 -7.34
C TRP A 508 -22.60 13.63 -8.55
N THR A 509 -21.73 13.72 -9.55
CA THR A 509 -22.02 14.48 -10.78
C THR A 509 -23.26 13.93 -11.48
N GLN A 510 -23.42 12.62 -11.61
CA GLN A 510 -24.60 11.99 -12.19
C GLN A 510 -25.86 12.28 -11.36
N GLU A 511 -25.78 12.17 -10.04
CA GLU A 511 -26.89 12.51 -9.14
C GLU A 511 -27.29 14.00 -9.24
N TRP A 512 -26.29 14.89 -9.33
CA TRP A 512 -26.51 16.31 -9.50
C TRP A 512 -27.21 16.61 -10.82
N CYS A 513 -26.74 16.05 -11.93
CA CYS A 513 -27.36 16.17 -13.24
C CYS A 513 -28.81 15.67 -13.24
N ALA A 514 -29.08 14.52 -12.62
CA ALA A 514 -30.42 13.96 -12.52
C ALA A 514 -31.38 14.87 -11.72
N LYS A 515 -30.88 15.55 -10.68
CA LYS A 515 -31.68 16.48 -9.85
C LYS A 515 -31.95 17.81 -10.54
N THR A 516 -31.01 18.31 -11.32
CA THR A 516 -31.10 19.63 -11.98
C THR A 516 -31.62 19.56 -13.40
N GLY A 517 -31.76 18.36 -13.98
CA GLY A 517 -32.18 18.17 -15.37
C GLY A 517 -31.06 18.48 -16.38
N ASN A 518 -29.84 18.69 -15.94
CA ASN A 518 -28.69 19.00 -16.78
C ASN A 518 -28.13 17.77 -17.49
N THR A 519 -27.56 17.95 -18.68
CA THR A 519 -26.83 16.91 -19.39
C THR A 519 -25.50 16.67 -18.71
N CYS A 520 -25.16 15.42 -18.39
CA CYS A 520 -23.86 15.05 -17.81
C CYS A 520 -22.72 15.07 -18.85
N ASP A 521 -22.49 16.23 -19.44
CA ASP A 521 -21.34 16.53 -20.30
C ASP A 521 -20.34 17.36 -19.47
N PHE A 522 -19.24 16.73 -19.09
CA PHE A 522 -18.25 17.34 -18.21
C PHE A 522 -17.70 18.68 -18.76
N LYS A 523 -17.50 18.77 -20.08
CA LYS A 523 -17.01 20.02 -20.71
C LYS A 523 -18.00 21.18 -20.57
N LYS A 524 -19.29 20.88 -20.56
CA LYS A 524 -20.35 21.89 -20.34
C LYS A 524 -20.47 22.22 -18.87
N LEU A 525 -20.48 21.18 -18.00
CA LEU A 525 -20.58 21.35 -16.55
C LEU A 525 -19.40 22.13 -15.96
N ALA A 526 -18.20 21.96 -16.52
CA ALA A 526 -17.02 22.70 -16.04
C ALA A 526 -17.19 24.24 -16.09
N ASN A 527 -18.07 24.74 -16.95
CA ASN A 527 -18.39 26.17 -17.10
C ASN A 527 -19.79 26.53 -16.54
N ASP A 528 -20.54 25.54 -16.04
CA ASP A 528 -21.86 25.76 -15.47
C ASP A 528 -21.73 26.45 -14.10
N PRO A 529 -22.38 27.64 -13.90
CA PRO A 529 -22.25 28.40 -12.67
C PRO A 529 -22.84 27.69 -11.44
N GLU A 530 -23.94 26.93 -11.59
CA GLU A 530 -24.58 26.23 -10.47
C GLU A 530 -23.76 25.01 -10.06
N TYR A 531 -23.22 24.29 -11.04
CA TYR A 531 -22.32 23.18 -10.78
C TYR A 531 -21.05 23.63 -10.06
N ARG A 532 -20.47 24.76 -10.52
CA ARG A 532 -19.29 25.35 -9.87
C ARG A 532 -19.61 25.87 -8.47
N ALA A 533 -20.79 26.44 -8.26
CA ALA A 533 -21.24 26.91 -6.95
C ALA A 533 -21.40 25.73 -5.96
N ALA A 534 -21.92 24.58 -6.42
CA ALA A 534 -22.02 23.38 -5.60
C ALA A 534 -20.64 22.84 -5.18
N LEU A 535 -19.68 22.78 -6.10
CA LEU A 535 -18.29 22.42 -5.77
C LEU A 535 -17.62 23.45 -4.84
N ASN A 536 -17.89 24.74 -5.06
CA ASN A 536 -17.38 25.80 -4.17
C ASN A 536 -17.93 25.66 -2.75
N ALA A 537 -19.19 25.29 -2.60
CA ALA A 537 -19.77 25.03 -1.28
C ALA A 537 -19.05 23.87 -0.55
N ALA A 538 -18.60 22.85 -1.27
CA ALA A 538 -17.77 21.78 -0.72
C ALA A 538 -16.40 22.31 -0.26
N VAL A 539 -15.75 23.14 -1.06
CA VAL A 539 -14.47 23.79 -0.71
C VAL A 539 -14.63 24.68 0.51
N GLU A 540 -15.70 25.47 0.61
CA GLU A 540 -15.95 26.35 1.76
C GLU A 540 -16.22 25.56 3.06
N ARG A 541 -16.86 24.39 2.99
CA ARG A 541 -16.99 23.51 4.17
C ARG A 541 -15.62 23.08 4.70
N VAL A 542 -14.70 22.73 3.80
CA VAL A 542 -13.32 22.39 4.17
C VAL A 542 -12.56 23.60 4.70
N ASN A 543 -12.71 24.75 4.06
CA ASN A 543 -12.07 26.01 4.48
C ASN A 543 -12.48 26.45 5.89
N ALA A 544 -13.67 26.09 6.36
CA ALA A 544 -14.12 26.40 7.71
C ALA A 544 -13.23 25.77 8.79
N ASP A 545 -12.68 24.59 8.51
CA ASP A 545 -11.83 23.82 9.43
C ASP A 545 -10.33 24.05 9.20
N LEU A 546 -9.96 24.86 8.19
CA LEU A 546 -8.58 25.16 7.83
C LEU A 546 -8.11 26.52 8.39
N SER A 547 -6.81 26.58 8.75
CA SER A 547 -6.15 27.85 9.05
C SER A 547 -6.16 28.77 7.82
N VAL A 548 -6.02 30.08 8.04
CA VAL A 548 -6.11 31.09 6.95
C VAL A 548 -5.12 30.83 5.83
N ILE A 549 -3.93 30.34 6.15
CA ILE A 549 -2.86 30.05 5.17
C ILE A 549 -3.12 28.77 4.36
N GLU A 550 -3.90 27.84 4.89
CA GLU A 550 -4.23 26.56 4.25
C GLU A 550 -5.46 26.67 3.34
N ARG A 551 -6.29 27.71 3.48
CA ARG A 551 -7.55 27.86 2.75
C ARG A 551 -7.39 27.94 1.25
N VAL A 552 -8.15 27.12 0.54
CA VAL A 552 -8.24 27.13 -0.92
C VAL A 552 -9.15 28.28 -1.36
N ARG A 553 -8.59 29.30 -1.98
CA ARG A 553 -9.35 30.52 -2.38
C ARG A 553 -10.04 30.38 -3.73
N ARG A 554 -9.42 29.64 -4.64
CA ARG A 554 -9.93 29.43 -6.01
C ARG A 554 -9.55 28.03 -6.48
N PHE A 555 -10.28 27.52 -7.46
CA PHE A 555 -9.95 26.23 -8.07
C PHE A 555 -10.25 26.21 -9.56
N ILE A 556 -9.58 25.31 -10.27
CA ILE A 556 -9.91 24.86 -11.61
C ILE A 556 -10.40 23.41 -11.55
N LEU A 557 -11.19 23.02 -12.54
CA LEU A 557 -11.49 21.62 -12.75
C LEU A 557 -10.43 21.00 -13.67
N ALA A 558 -10.04 19.76 -13.34
CA ALA A 558 -9.17 18.96 -14.17
C ALA A 558 -9.89 18.61 -15.48
N ASP A 559 -9.15 18.40 -16.56
CA ASP A 559 -9.74 18.05 -17.86
C ASP A 559 -10.22 16.57 -17.86
N GLU A 560 -9.60 15.75 -17.04
CA GLU A 560 -9.93 14.33 -16.83
C GLU A 560 -9.50 13.89 -15.41
N ALA A 561 -9.92 12.71 -14.99
CA ALA A 561 -9.47 12.12 -13.73
C ALA A 561 -7.96 11.85 -13.77
N PHE A 562 -7.30 11.96 -12.60
CA PHE A 562 -5.91 11.54 -12.45
C PHE A 562 -5.84 10.02 -12.47
N THR A 563 -5.04 9.46 -13.37
CA THR A 563 -4.89 8.01 -13.55
C THR A 563 -3.41 7.62 -13.67
N ILE A 564 -3.14 6.33 -13.67
CA ILE A 564 -1.81 5.79 -13.93
C ILE A 564 -1.47 5.95 -15.42
N GLU A 565 -2.47 5.74 -16.29
CA GLU A 565 -2.33 5.77 -17.76
C GLU A 565 -1.95 7.17 -18.27
N ASN A 566 -2.48 8.25 -17.66
CA ASN A 566 -2.07 9.63 -17.99
C ASN A 566 -0.88 10.11 -17.16
N GLU A 567 -0.21 9.21 -16.46
CA GLU A 567 0.97 9.45 -15.63
C GLU A 567 0.76 10.45 -14.46
N GLN A 568 -0.47 10.85 -14.14
CA GLN A 568 -0.79 11.78 -13.07
C GLN A 568 -0.83 11.10 -11.69
N LEU A 569 -0.97 9.75 -11.66
CA LEU A 569 -0.81 8.92 -10.48
C LEU A 569 0.38 7.97 -10.60
N THR A 570 0.93 7.60 -9.47
CA THR A 570 1.86 6.46 -9.37
C THR A 570 1.06 5.15 -9.40
N PRO A 571 1.71 3.98 -9.66
CA PRO A 571 1.05 2.67 -9.52
C PRO A 571 0.42 2.41 -8.13
N SER A 572 0.92 3.08 -7.10
CA SER A 572 0.35 3.06 -5.74
C SER A 572 -0.71 4.15 -5.51
N LEU A 573 -1.27 4.72 -6.59
CA LEU A 573 -2.34 5.74 -6.60
C LEU A 573 -1.98 7.06 -5.88
N LYS A 574 -0.70 7.38 -5.74
CA LYS A 574 -0.24 8.67 -5.20
C LYS A 574 -0.14 9.71 -6.32
N ILE A 575 -0.50 10.95 -6.01
CA ILE A 575 -0.41 12.08 -6.95
C ILE A 575 1.05 12.33 -7.36
N ARG A 576 1.29 12.37 -8.68
CA ARG A 576 2.57 12.83 -9.26
C ARG A 576 2.51 14.34 -9.44
N ARG A 577 2.75 15.06 -8.35
CA ARG A 577 2.59 16.51 -8.25
C ARG A 577 3.34 17.29 -9.33
N HIS A 578 4.54 16.86 -9.73
CA HIS A 578 5.31 17.50 -10.78
C HIS A 578 4.65 17.38 -12.16
N VAL A 579 3.99 16.25 -12.45
CA VAL A 579 3.24 16.04 -13.71
C VAL A 579 2.02 16.95 -13.75
N LEU A 580 1.25 16.99 -12.66
CA LEU A 580 0.09 17.88 -12.54
C LEU A 580 0.48 19.35 -12.60
N LYS A 581 1.58 19.74 -11.95
CA LYS A 581 2.12 21.10 -12.09
C LYS A 581 2.46 21.42 -13.54
N ALA A 582 3.14 20.54 -14.25
CA ALA A 582 3.47 20.75 -15.67
C ALA A 582 2.20 20.92 -16.54
N ALA A 583 1.16 20.13 -16.28
CA ALA A 583 -0.10 20.17 -17.03
C ALA A 583 -0.95 21.42 -16.72
N TYR A 584 -1.02 21.83 -15.45
CA TYR A 584 -2.03 22.82 -15.00
C TYR A 584 -1.45 24.16 -14.55
N SER A 585 -0.11 24.35 -14.38
CA SER A 585 0.47 25.62 -13.90
C SER A 585 -0.01 26.86 -14.62
N PRO A 586 -0.12 26.92 -15.97
CA PRO A 586 -0.58 28.13 -16.64
C PRO A 586 -1.98 28.56 -16.22
N ARG A 587 -2.89 27.60 -16.01
CA ARG A 587 -4.27 27.83 -15.56
C ARG A 587 -4.34 28.18 -14.09
N LEU A 588 -3.51 27.55 -13.26
CA LEU A 588 -3.41 27.85 -11.84
C LEU A 588 -2.82 29.23 -11.58
N ASP A 589 -1.76 29.60 -12.32
CA ASP A 589 -1.15 30.94 -12.22
C ASP A 589 -2.08 32.07 -12.67
N ALA A 590 -2.99 31.78 -13.59
CA ALA A 590 -4.00 32.74 -14.00
C ALA A 590 -4.97 33.09 -12.86
N LEU A 591 -5.20 32.18 -11.90
CA LEU A 591 -6.08 32.44 -10.74
C LEU A 591 -5.54 33.52 -9.78
N TYR A 592 -4.25 33.84 -9.85
CA TYR A 592 -3.63 34.91 -9.04
C TYR A 592 -3.62 36.27 -9.71
N LYS A 593 -3.97 36.37 -11.00
CA LYS A 593 -3.91 37.58 -11.78
C LYS A 593 -5.23 38.37 -11.83
N GLY A 594 -6.32 37.78 -11.25
CA GLY A 594 -7.67 38.37 -11.31
C GLY A 594 -8.33 38.57 -9.97
#